data_e604c8fe47c1cfc049b7260b1307153b
#
_entry.id   e604c8fe47c1cfc049b7260b1307153b
#
_cell.length_a   1.000
_cell.length_b   1.000
_cell.length_c   1.000
_cell.angle_alpha   90.00
_cell.angle_beta   90.00
_cell.angle_gamma   90.00
#
_symmetry.space_group_name_H-M   'P 1'
#
loop_
_entity.id
_entity.type
_entity.pdbx_description
1 polymer ?
#
loop_
_entity_poly.entity_id
_entity_poly.type
_entity_poly.pdbx_seq_one_letter_code
_entity_poly.pdbx_strand_id
1 'polypeptide(L)'
;MISLLTLVVRTSDADIFDSVPYRGAQLNSDDYMDAESIQGYAPVVRGIAKSNAKVIIKQSGYVIYQSFVPPGAFEITDLYSTGGNGDLNVTIEEADGTQQNFVVAYASLPVLRREGSLKYSITSGQYRSSDGSVDYTPFSQATASYGLPYNTTLYGGFQAASKYQSVAIGVGNNLGVLGAVSLDVTQAWSTKQDQDKISGQSVRIRYSKNLNDIGTNIAIAGYRYSTSGFNTLSDVLETYRDDYKYYYSDRVKNRTEITVSQRLGDKLG
;
A
#
# COMPACT_ATOMS: atom_id res chain seq x y z
N MET A 1 1.04 -10.52 -16.97
CA MET A 1 0.62 -10.65 -15.54
C MET A 1 0.58 -12.12 -15.18
N ILE A 2 1.38 -12.55 -14.24
CA ILE A 2 1.44 -13.95 -13.79
C ILE A 2 0.72 -14.04 -12.45
N SER A 3 -0.05 -15.12 -12.27
CA SER A 3 -0.83 -15.34 -11.06
C SER A 3 -0.22 -16.48 -10.27
N LEU A 4 -0.06 -16.30 -8.96
CA LEU A 4 0.42 -17.32 -8.04
C LEU A 4 -0.73 -17.89 -7.22
N LEU A 5 -0.95 -19.20 -7.32
CA LEU A 5 -1.88 -19.93 -6.45
C LEU A 5 -1.09 -20.59 -5.32
N THR A 6 -1.42 -20.25 -4.09
CA THR A 6 -0.73 -20.76 -2.91
C THR A 6 -1.71 -21.39 -1.93
N LEU A 7 -1.39 -22.59 -1.43
CA LEU A 7 -2.11 -23.24 -0.34
C LEU A 7 -1.32 -23.04 0.95
N VAL A 8 -1.86 -22.29 1.90
CA VAL A 8 -1.09 -21.82 3.06
C VAL A 8 -1.90 -21.66 4.33
N VAL A 9 -1.16 -21.57 5.43
CA VAL A 9 -1.59 -20.94 6.68
C VAL A 9 -0.85 -19.61 6.78
N ARG A 10 -1.56 -18.51 6.52
CA ARG A 10 -1.02 -17.13 6.45
C ARG A 10 -2.05 -16.11 6.91
N THR A 11 -1.64 -14.83 6.87
CA THR A 11 -2.55 -13.69 6.96
C THR A 11 -2.92 -13.21 5.56
N SER A 12 -4.16 -12.73 5.37
CA SER A 12 -4.61 -12.10 4.14
C SER A 12 -3.90 -10.76 3.89
N ASP A 13 -3.97 -10.27 2.65
CA ASP A 13 -3.44 -8.95 2.27
C ASP A 13 -4.09 -7.83 3.11
N ALA A 14 -3.25 -6.92 3.62
CA ALA A 14 -3.64 -5.82 4.52
C ALA A 14 -3.69 -4.44 3.84
N ASP A 15 -3.51 -4.35 2.53
CA ASP A 15 -3.47 -3.05 1.82
C ASP A 15 -4.80 -2.30 1.91
N ILE A 16 -5.92 -3.03 1.83
CA ILE A 16 -7.28 -2.48 1.79
C ILE A 16 -8.05 -2.82 3.07
N PHE A 17 -8.11 -4.07 3.45
CA PHE A 17 -8.73 -4.54 4.69
C PHE A 17 -7.68 -4.82 5.76
N ASP A 18 -8.11 -4.96 7.00
CA ASP A 18 -7.24 -5.47 8.05
C ASP A 18 -6.88 -6.94 7.76
N SER A 19 -5.65 -7.34 8.03
CA SER A 19 -5.19 -8.72 7.80
C SER A 19 -5.94 -9.73 8.66
N VAL A 20 -6.29 -10.85 8.05
CA VAL A 20 -7.04 -11.93 8.70
C VAL A 20 -6.21 -13.21 8.63
N PRO A 21 -5.91 -13.86 9.77
CA PRO A 21 -5.23 -15.14 9.76
C PRO A 21 -6.17 -16.24 9.24
N TYR A 22 -5.68 -17.06 8.33
CA TYR A 22 -6.49 -18.10 7.68
C TYR A 22 -5.69 -19.33 7.28
N ARG A 23 -6.43 -20.40 7.01
CA ARG A 23 -5.96 -21.60 6.34
C ARG A 23 -6.79 -21.81 5.08
N GLY A 24 -6.15 -21.79 3.91
CA GLY A 24 -6.86 -21.91 2.64
C GLY A 24 -5.99 -21.64 1.43
N ALA A 25 -6.63 -21.18 0.37
CA ALA A 25 -6.01 -20.84 -0.89
C ALA A 25 -5.99 -19.31 -1.12
N GLN A 26 -4.92 -18.83 -1.73
CA GLN A 26 -4.78 -17.47 -2.17
C GLN A 26 -4.29 -17.44 -3.61
N LEU A 27 -4.96 -16.65 -4.43
CA LEU A 27 -4.56 -16.32 -5.80
C LEU A 27 -4.25 -14.82 -5.84
N ASN A 28 -3.03 -14.47 -6.16
CA ASN A 28 -2.61 -13.07 -6.28
C ASN A 28 -1.79 -12.84 -7.55
N SER A 29 -1.81 -11.60 -8.01
CA SER A 29 -0.77 -11.12 -8.92
C SER A 29 0.56 -11.22 -8.20
N ASP A 30 1.58 -11.74 -8.89
CA ASP A 30 2.92 -11.85 -8.35
C ASP A 30 3.79 -10.73 -8.93
N ASP A 31 3.94 -9.64 -8.16
CA ASP A 31 4.79 -8.52 -8.55
C ASP A 31 6.26 -8.97 -8.70
N TYR A 32 6.70 -10.05 -8.03
CA TYR A 32 8.08 -10.56 -8.11
C TYR A 32 8.39 -11.30 -9.43
N MET A 33 7.35 -11.69 -10.16
CA MET A 33 7.52 -12.29 -11.49
C MET A 33 7.51 -11.26 -12.62
N ASP A 34 7.16 -10.01 -12.34
CA ASP A 34 7.36 -8.89 -13.25
C ASP A 34 8.84 -8.48 -13.20
N ALA A 35 9.33 -7.82 -14.25
CA ALA A 35 10.69 -7.29 -14.24
C ALA A 35 10.87 -6.38 -13.02
N GLU A 36 12.00 -6.51 -12.32
CA GLU A 36 12.27 -5.73 -11.09
C GLU A 36 12.04 -4.22 -11.29
N SER A 37 12.32 -3.72 -12.48
CA SER A 37 12.15 -2.31 -12.87
C SER A 37 10.70 -1.82 -12.85
N ILE A 38 9.70 -2.71 -12.88
CA ILE A 38 8.27 -2.33 -12.88
C ILE A 38 7.53 -2.76 -11.61
N GLN A 39 8.20 -3.44 -10.70
CA GLN A 39 7.61 -3.84 -9.41
C GLN A 39 7.31 -2.63 -8.52
N GLY A 40 6.16 -2.64 -7.86
CA GLY A 40 5.74 -1.60 -6.93
C GLY A 40 5.57 -0.22 -7.58
N TYR A 41 5.48 0.81 -6.76
CA TYR A 41 5.36 2.20 -7.21
C TYR A 41 6.74 2.86 -7.28
N ALA A 42 7.04 3.53 -8.38
CA ALA A 42 8.09 4.53 -8.49
C ALA A 42 7.61 5.69 -9.37
N PRO A 43 8.06 6.93 -9.09
CA PRO A 43 7.67 8.08 -9.90
C PRO A 43 8.31 7.98 -11.30
N VAL A 44 7.61 8.54 -12.27
CA VAL A 44 8.16 8.71 -13.63
C VAL A 44 9.09 9.92 -13.63
N VAL A 45 10.31 9.74 -14.14
CA VAL A 45 11.28 10.83 -14.29
C VAL A 45 11.21 11.37 -15.72
N ARG A 46 10.88 12.66 -15.85
CA ARG A 46 10.79 13.36 -17.13
C ARG A 46 11.82 14.48 -17.19
N GLY A 47 12.41 14.65 -18.36
CA GLY A 47 13.38 15.72 -18.57
C GLY A 47 13.54 16.07 -20.05
N ILE A 48 14.39 17.04 -20.32
CA ILE A 48 14.76 17.45 -21.67
C ILE A 48 16.28 17.47 -21.76
N ALA A 49 16.83 16.64 -22.66
CA ALA A 49 18.24 16.63 -23.00
C ALA A 49 18.47 17.53 -24.22
N LYS A 50 19.50 18.37 -24.16
CA LYS A 50 19.86 19.27 -25.28
C LYS A 50 20.72 18.55 -26.33
N SER A 51 21.44 17.54 -25.92
CA SER A 51 22.31 16.72 -26.74
C SER A 51 22.13 15.24 -26.39
N ASN A 52 22.93 14.34 -26.93
CA ASN A 52 23.06 13.00 -26.38
C ASN A 52 23.56 13.10 -24.94
N ALA A 53 22.74 12.76 -23.99
CA ALA A 53 23.03 12.98 -22.58
C ALA A 53 23.00 11.67 -21.80
N LYS A 54 23.76 11.66 -20.69
CA LYS A 54 23.74 10.60 -19.70
C LYS A 54 22.83 11.05 -18.54
N VAL A 55 21.78 10.30 -18.28
CA VAL A 55 20.90 10.54 -17.12
C VAL A 55 21.35 9.65 -15.98
N ILE A 56 21.62 10.25 -14.83
CA ILE A 56 22.03 9.58 -13.59
C ILE A 56 21.00 9.91 -12.52
N ILE A 57 20.37 8.91 -11.93
CA ILE A 57 19.43 9.07 -10.83
C ILE A 57 20.04 8.53 -9.56
N LYS A 58 20.13 9.38 -8.54
CA LYS A 58 20.64 9.02 -7.22
C LYS A 58 19.54 9.13 -6.18
N GLN A 59 19.55 8.22 -5.22
CA GLN A 59 18.72 8.27 -4.02
C GLN A 59 19.60 8.08 -2.80
N SER A 60 19.47 8.96 -1.82
CA SER A 60 20.31 8.94 -0.60
C SER A 60 21.81 8.85 -0.88
N GLY A 61 22.27 9.48 -2.00
CA GLY A 61 23.67 9.50 -2.42
C GLY A 61 24.11 8.32 -3.30
N TYR A 62 23.32 7.27 -3.42
CA TYR A 62 23.65 6.09 -4.23
C TYR A 62 22.99 6.18 -5.62
N VAL A 63 23.73 5.79 -6.66
CA VAL A 63 23.19 5.68 -8.02
C VAL A 63 22.25 4.48 -8.07
N ILE A 64 20.97 4.74 -8.38
CA ILE A 64 19.94 3.70 -8.52
C ILE A 64 19.57 3.43 -9.98
N TYR A 65 19.88 4.38 -10.88
CA TYR A 65 19.58 4.26 -12.30
C TYR A 65 20.56 5.10 -13.13
N GLN A 66 20.92 4.58 -14.31
CA GLN A 66 21.75 5.30 -15.26
C GLN A 66 21.40 4.84 -16.69
N SER A 67 21.18 5.79 -17.58
CA SER A 67 20.88 5.51 -18.99
C SER A 67 21.36 6.65 -19.88
N PHE A 68 21.49 6.36 -21.18
CA PHE A 68 21.74 7.38 -22.21
C PHE A 68 20.43 7.72 -22.92
N VAL A 69 20.21 8.99 -23.16
CA VAL A 69 19.02 9.52 -23.83
C VAL A 69 19.42 10.37 -25.04
N PRO A 70 18.66 10.30 -26.14
CA PRO A 70 18.88 11.20 -27.30
C PRO A 70 18.44 12.63 -26.96
N PRO A 71 18.81 13.62 -27.79
CA PRO A 71 18.32 14.97 -27.67
C PRO A 71 16.79 15.03 -27.73
N GLY A 72 16.21 15.85 -26.88
CA GLY A 72 14.75 16.04 -26.79
C GLY A 72 14.16 15.66 -25.44
N ALA A 73 12.85 15.58 -25.39
CA ALA A 73 12.14 15.14 -24.18
C ALA A 73 12.32 13.63 -23.99
N PHE A 74 12.60 13.23 -22.77
CA PHE A 74 12.69 11.82 -22.37
C PHE A 74 11.81 11.52 -21.16
N GLU A 75 11.44 10.26 -21.05
CA GLU A 75 10.65 9.72 -19.94
C GLU A 75 11.24 8.38 -19.49
N ILE A 76 11.53 8.26 -18.18
CA ILE A 76 12.03 7.03 -17.57
C ILE A 76 10.88 6.47 -16.72
N THR A 77 10.33 5.34 -17.15
CA THR A 77 9.17 4.67 -16.53
C THR A 77 9.55 3.36 -15.85
N ASP A 78 10.76 2.89 -16.07
CA ASP A 78 11.30 1.60 -15.63
C ASP A 78 12.20 1.70 -14.40
N LEU A 79 12.05 2.75 -13.60
CA LEU A 79 12.81 2.93 -12.38
C LEU A 79 12.40 1.90 -11.32
N TYR A 80 13.37 1.30 -10.63
CA TYR A 80 13.11 0.39 -9.51
C TYR A 80 12.31 1.05 -8.39
N SER A 81 11.38 0.30 -7.79
CA SER A 81 10.74 0.71 -6.55
C SER A 81 11.70 0.48 -5.38
N THR A 82 12.13 1.56 -4.75
CA THR A 82 13.04 1.55 -3.59
C THR A 82 12.31 1.65 -2.25
N GLY A 83 10.97 1.44 -2.25
CA GLY A 83 10.14 1.58 -1.06
C GLY A 83 9.92 3.03 -0.59
N GLY A 84 10.23 4.03 -1.42
CA GLY A 84 9.98 5.44 -1.13
C GLY A 84 10.96 6.07 -0.13
N ASN A 85 12.17 5.57 -0.04
CA ASN A 85 13.16 6.01 0.95
C ASN A 85 13.99 7.22 0.47
N GLY A 86 13.37 8.36 0.23
CA GLY A 86 14.04 9.61 -0.12
C GLY A 86 13.83 10.04 -1.57
N ASP A 87 13.91 11.35 -1.81
CA ASP A 87 13.72 11.94 -3.12
C ASP A 87 14.85 11.55 -4.09
N LEU A 88 14.53 11.60 -5.38
CA LEU A 88 15.44 11.24 -6.45
C LEU A 88 16.17 12.49 -6.94
N ASN A 89 17.49 12.47 -6.84
CA ASN A 89 18.35 13.49 -7.44
C ASN A 89 18.71 13.05 -8.87
N VAL A 90 18.19 13.78 -9.84
CA VAL A 90 18.41 13.50 -11.26
C VAL A 90 19.45 14.45 -11.80
N THR A 91 20.48 13.91 -12.41
CA THR A 91 21.54 14.64 -13.13
C THR A 91 21.49 14.26 -14.60
N ILE A 92 21.34 15.25 -15.46
CA ILE A 92 21.49 15.10 -16.92
C ILE A 92 22.87 15.66 -17.26
N GLU A 93 23.76 14.81 -17.72
CA GLU A 93 25.11 15.16 -18.16
C GLU A 93 25.12 15.21 -19.68
N GLU A 94 25.22 16.39 -20.26
CA GLU A 94 25.22 16.65 -21.70
C GLU A 94 26.55 16.26 -22.35
N ALA A 95 26.56 16.10 -23.67
CA ALA A 95 27.78 15.75 -24.41
C ALA A 95 28.90 16.78 -24.29
N ASP A 96 28.58 18.04 -24.03
CA ASP A 96 29.56 19.13 -23.78
C ASP A 96 30.07 19.18 -22.34
N GLY A 97 29.65 18.26 -21.48
CA GLY A 97 30.00 18.20 -20.06
C GLY A 97 29.16 19.11 -19.14
N THR A 98 28.21 19.86 -19.70
CA THR A 98 27.26 20.63 -18.87
C THR A 98 26.31 19.70 -18.12
N GLN A 99 25.96 20.08 -16.90
CA GLN A 99 25.05 19.27 -16.04
C GLN A 99 23.80 20.07 -15.69
N GLN A 100 22.67 19.40 -15.81
CA GLN A 100 21.39 19.89 -15.29
C GLN A 100 20.98 18.99 -14.12
N ASN A 101 20.64 19.59 -12.99
CA ASN A 101 20.23 18.85 -11.78
C ASN A 101 18.82 19.25 -11.36
N PHE A 102 18.01 18.29 -11.02
CA PHE A 102 16.68 18.51 -10.43
C PHE A 102 16.30 17.36 -9.52
N VAL A 103 15.29 17.60 -8.68
CA VAL A 103 14.80 16.64 -7.71
C VAL A 103 13.41 16.17 -8.10
N VAL A 104 13.20 14.85 -8.09
CA VAL A 104 11.88 14.22 -8.24
C VAL A 104 11.46 13.67 -6.89
N ALA A 105 10.37 14.21 -6.35
CA ALA A 105 9.85 13.75 -5.07
C ALA A 105 9.37 12.29 -5.17
N TYR A 106 9.77 11.49 -4.19
CA TYR A 106 9.37 10.09 -4.11
C TYR A 106 8.76 9.78 -2.75
N ALA A 107 7.44 9.76 -2.71
CA ALA A 107 6.64 9.27 -1.58
C ALA A 107 5.76 8.12 -2.09
N SER A 108 5.57 7.09 -1.28
CA SER A 108 4.76 5.92 -1.64
C SER A 108 3.85 5.50 -0.49
N LEU A 109 2.73 4.91 -0.86
CA LEU A 109 1.82 4.18 0.02
C LEU A 109 1.63 2.77 -0.55
N PRO A 110 1.37 1.74 0.27
CA PRO A 110 1.24 0.35 -0.19
C PRO A 110 0.19 0.14 -1.27
N VAL A 111 -0.85 0.99 -1.31
CA VAL A 111 -1.94 0.91 -2.30
C VAL A 111 -1.59 1.53 -3.65
N LEU A 112 -0.55 2.39 -3.74
CA LEU A 112 -0.21 3.07 -4.98
C LEU A 112 0.36 2.10 -6.02
N ARG A 113 -0.03 2.31 -7.27
CA ARG A 113 0.40 1.53 -8.44
C ARG A 113 0.87 2.45 -9.55
N ARG A 114 1.78 1.93 -10.39
CA ARG A 114 2.16 2.59 -11.64
C ARG A 114 0.97 2.59 -12.60
N GLU A 115 0.95 3.56 -13.49
CA GLU A 115 -0.05 3.63 -14.56
C GLU A 115 -0.10 2.32 -15.35
N GLY A 116 -1.30 1.78 -15.57
CA GLY A 116 -1.53 0.52 -16.26
C GLY A 116 -1.24 -0.74 -15.44
N SER A 117 -0.67 -0.64 -14.24
CA SER A 117 -0.40 -1.79 -13.38
C SER A 117 -1.65 -2.19 -12.59
N LEU A 118 -1.95 -3.48 -12.56
CA LEU A 118 -3.03 -4.08 -11.78
C LEU A 118 -2.46 -5.04 -10.76
N LYS A 119 -2.73 -4.82 -9.49
CA LYS A 119 -2.53 -5.80 -8.42
C LYS A 119 -3.89 -6.32 -7.97
N TYR A 120 -4.01 -7.64 -7.80
CA TYR A 120 -5.18 -8.26 -7.21
C TYR A 120 -4.80 -9.39 -6.27
N SER A 121 -5.67 -9.67 -5.33
CA SER A 121 -5.55 -10.79 -4.42
C SER A 121 -6.94 -11.37 -4.15
N ILE A 122 -7.10 -12.68 -4.32
CA ILE A 122 -8.32 -13.42 -4.01
C ILE A 122 -7.92 -14.48 -3.00
N THR A 123 -8.51 -14.42 -1.83
CA THR A 123 -8.26 -15.36 -0.71
C THR A 123 -9.56 -16.07 -0.38
N SER A 124 -9.52 -17.39 -0.23
CA SER A 124 -10.63 -18.18 0.27
C SER A 124 -10.12 -19.25 1.22
N GLY A 125 -10.76 -19.37 2.36
CA GLY A 125 -10.32 -20.31 3.38
C GLY A 125 -11.16 -20.24 4.64
N GLN A 126 -10.62 -20.83 5.69
CA GLN A 126 -11.21 -20.82 7.03
C GLN A 126 -10.44 -19.87 7.93
N TYR A 127 -11.18 -19.02 8.65
CA TYR A 127 -10.61 -18.17 9.69
C TYR A 127 -9.91 -19.03 10.74
N ARG A 128 -8.77 -18.55 11.22
CA ARG A 128 -8.00 -19.21 12.28
C ARG A 128 -7.63 -18.18 13.34
N SER A 129 -8.22 -18.30 14.52
CA SER A 129 -7.76 -17.51 15.66
C SER A 129 -6.37 -17.97 16.13
N SER A 130 -5.68 -17.09 16.84
CA SER A 130 -4.33 -17.37 17.36
C SER A 130 -4.31 -18.52 18.38
N ASP A 131 -5.38 -18.71 19.12
CA ASP A 131 -5.54 -19.71 20.18
C ASP A 131 -6.37 -20.94 19.77
N GLY A 132 -6.95 -20.93 18.56
CA GLY A 132 -7.76 -22.04 18.06
C GLY A 132 -9.14 -22.17 18.70
N SER A 133 -9.60 -21.20 19.48
CA SER A 133 -10.85 -21.24 20.25
C SER A 133 -12.08 -20.73 19.49
N VAL A 134 -11.89 -20.22 18.26
CA VAL A 134 -12.97 -19.73 17.40
C VAL A 134 -13.37 -20.81 16.40
N ASP A 135 -14.67 -20.92 16.15
CA ASP A 135 -15.22 -21.83 15.14
C ASP A 135 -14.60 -21.59 13.75
N TYR A 136 -14.29 -22.69 13.05
CA TYR A 136 -13.78 -22.65 11.69
C TYR A 136 -14.82 -22.05 10.73
N THR A 137 -14.81 -20.74 10.62
CA THR A 137 -15.75 -20.02 9.73
C THR A 137 -15.12 -19.81 8.35
N PRO A 138 -15.75 -20.32 7.28
CA PRO A 138 -15.29 -20.03 5.93
C PRO A 138 -15.48 -18.55 5.58
N PHE A 139 -14.49 -17.98 4.91
CA PHE A 139 -14.58 -16.63 4.38
C PHE A 139 -13.89 -16.53 3.01
N SER A 140 -14.26 -15.51 2.27
CA SER A 140 -13.61 -15.12 1.03
C SER A 140 -13.34 -13.62 1.04
N GLN A 141 -12.20 -13.24 0.49
CA GLN A 141 -11.78 -11.85 0.32
C GLN A 141 -11.25 -11.67 -1.09
N ALA A 142 -11.63 -10.58 -1.75
CA ALA A 142 -10.98 -10.17 -2.98
C ALA A 142 -10.66 -8.68 -2.91
N THR A 143 -9.48 -8.33 -3.37
CA THR A 143 -8.97 -6.96 -3.44
C THR A 143 -8.36 -6.72 -4.81
N ALA A 144 -8.46 -5.49 -5.29
CA ALA A 144 -7.80 -5.05 -6.51
C ALA A 144 -7.38 -3.59 -6.40
N SER A 145 -6.24 -3.25 -7.00
CA SER A 145 -5.75 -1.88 -7.15
C SER A 145 -5.20 -1.69 -8.56
N TYR A 146 -5.61 -0.60 -9.21
CA TYR A 146 -5.25 -0.28 -10.58
C TYR A 146 -4.69 1.13 -10.70
N GLY A 147 -3.53 1.26 -11.34
CA GLY A 147 -2.87 2.53 -11.60
C GLY A 147 -3.49 3.24 -12.81
N LEU A 148 -4.01 4.43 -12.55
CA LEU A 148 -4.56 5.36 -13.54
C LEU A 148 -3.52 6.42 -13.93
N PRO A 149 -3.74 7.19 -15.02
CA PRO A 149 -2.95 8.39 -15.33
C PRO A 149 -2.88 9.39 -14.16
N TYR A 150 -1.93 10.30 -14.23
CA TYR A 150 -1.70 11.37 -13.22
C TYR A 150 -1.35 10.86 -11.83
N ASN A 151 -0.59 9.75 -11.74
CA ASN A 151 -0.14 9.13 -10.49
C ASN A 151 -1.30 8.77 -9.54
N THR A 152 -2.46 8.48 -10.10
CA THR A 152 -3.67 8.11 -9.36
C THR A 152 -3.81 6.60 -9.33
N THR A 153 -4.27 6.05 -8.22
CA THR A 153 -4.61 4.63 -8.10
C THR A 153 -6.02 4.50 -7.57
N LEU A 154 -6.85 3.75 -8.27
CA LEU A 154 -8.16 3.31 -7.80
C LEU A 154 -8.01 1.93 -7.17
N TYR A 155 -8.58 1.72 -6.00
CA TYR A 155 -8.53 0.43 -5.33
C TYR A 155 -9.83 0.12 -4.61
N GLY A 156 -10.06 -1.17 -4.36
CA GLY A 156 -11.24 -1.63 -3.66
C GLY A 156 -11.24 -3.12 -3.47
N GLY A 157 -12.28 -3.61 -2.80
CA GLY A 157 -12.42 -5.03 -2.54
C GLY A 157 -13.69 -5.37 -1.77
N PHE A 158 -13.85 -6.66 -1.52
CA PHE A 158 -14.93 -7.17 -0.68
C PHE A 158 -14.43 -8.30 0.22
N GLN A 159 -15.10 -8.46 1.34
CA GLN A 159 -14.98 -9.62 2.22
C GLN A 159 -16.37 -10.21 2.46
N ALA A 160 -16.44 -11.53 2.49
CA ALA A 160 -17.69 -12.25 2.73
C ALA A 160 -17.44 -13.47 3.62
N ALA A 161 -18.23 -13.58 4.69
CA ALA A 161 -18.34 -14.72 5.57
C ALA A 161 -19.80 -14.91 5.97
N SER A 162 -20.16 -16.03 6.62
CA SER A 162 -21.56 -16.32 7.01
C SER A 162 -22.17 -15.24 7.89
N LYS A 163 -21.37 -14.54 8.70
CA LYS A 163 -21.82 -13.53 9.68
C LYS A 163 -21.27 -12.13 9.39
N TYR A 164 -20.58 -11.95 8.26
CA TYR A 164 -19.91 -10.71 7.93
C TYR A 164 -19.84 -10.48 6.41
N GLN A 165 -20.11 -9.26 6.01
CA GLN A 165 -19.89 -8.79 4.64
C GLN A 165 -19.34 -7.37 4.68
N SER A 166 -18.38 -7.05 3.83
CA SER A 166 -17.91 -5.68 3.65
C SER A 166 -17.50 -5.39 2.23
N VAL A 167 -17.62 -4.13 1.86
CA VAL A 167 -17.15 -3.59 0.58
C VAL A 167 -16.35 -2.33 0.85
N ALA A 168 -15.20 -2.21 0.22
CA ALA A 168 -14.33 -1.04 0.30
C ALA A 168 -14.05 -0.47 -1.08
N ILE A 169 -13.96 0.84 -1.17
CA ILE A 169 -13.48 1.58 -2.34
C ILE A 169 -12.60 2.73 -1.88
N GLY A 170 -11.54 3.02 -2.61
CA GLY A 170 -10.63 4.08 -2.28
C GLY A 170 -9.84 4.58 -3.48
N VAL A 171 -9.26 5.74 -3.30
CA VAL A 171 -8.39 6.38 -4.27
C VAL A 171 -7.10 6.83 -3.58
N GLY A 172 -5.99 6.64 -4.25
CA GLY A 172 -4.68 7.14 -3.84
C GLY A 172 -4.07 8.00 -4.93
N ASN A 173 -3.31 9.00 -4.54
CA ASN A 173 -2.61 9.87 -5.48
C ASN A 173 -1.23 10.27 -4.93
N ASN A 174 -0.25 10.31 -5.82
CA ASN A 174 1.05 10.90 -5.50
C ASN A 174 1.08 12.36 -6.00
N LEU A 175 1.13 13.29 -5.05
CA LEU A 175 1.11 14.73 -5.28
C LEU A 175 2.54 15.31 -5.45
N GLY A 176 3.53 14.48 -5.76
CA GLY A 176 4.92 14.88 -5.92
C GLY A 176 5.51 15.42 -4.62
N VAL A 177 5.99 16.66 -4.63
CA VAL A 177 6.62 17.32 -3.47
C VAL A 177 5.71 17.43 -2.24
N LEU A 178 4.40 17.35 -2.43
CA LEU A 178 3.44 17.37 -1.33
C LEU A 178 3.28 16.00 -0.66
N GLY A 179 3.85 14.94 -1.25
CA GLY A 179 3.75 13.58 -0.73
C GLY A 179 2.67 12.75 -1.41
N ALA A 180 2.35 11.61 -0.81
CA ALA A 180 1.32 10.69 -1.28
C ALA A 180 0.16 10.64 -0.30
N VAL A 181 -1.06 10.59 -0.81
CA VAL A 181 -2.29 10.55 -0.01
C VAL A 181 -3.19 9.43 -0.50
N SER A 182 -3.91 8.78 0.38
CA SER A 182 -5.01 7.88 0.02
C SER A 182 -6.22 8.08 0.93
N LEU A 183 -7.39 7.90 0.35
CA LEU A 183 -8.68 7.96 1.03
C LEU A 183 -9.49 6.73 0.64
N ASP A 184 -10.02 6.02 1.60
CA ASP A 184 -10.95 4.90 1.37
C ASP A 184 -12.12 4.90 2.34
N VAL A 185 -13.21 4.32 1.87
CA VAL A 185 -14.44 4.11 2.62
C VAL A 185 -14.79 2.63 2.57
N THR A 186 -15.08 2.08 3.73
CA THR A 186 -15.53 0.68 3.86
C THR A 186 -16.91 0.66 4.50
N GLN A 187 -17.86 0.00 3.85
CA GLN A 187 -19.17 -0.34 4.41
C GLN A 187 -19.14 -1.79 4.88
N ALA A 188 -19.54 -2.04 6.11
CA ALA A 188 -19.62 -3.39 6.68
C ALA A 188 -21.01 -3.70 7.22
N TRP A 189 -21.42 -4.95 7.06
CA TRP A 189 -22.61 -5.56 7.65
C TRP A 189 -22.16 -6.76 8.48
N SER A 190 -22.56 -6.81 9.71
CA SER A 190 -22.07 -7.81 10.65
C SER A 190 -23.14 -8.28 11.61
N THR A 191 -23.04 -9.54 12.03
CA THR A 191 -23.87 -10.15 13.06
C THR A 191 -22.92 -10.78 14.06
N LYS A 192 -22.78 -10.18 15.26
CA LYS A 192 -22.04 -10.78 16.37
C LYS A 192 -22.87 -11.84 17.06
N GLN A 193 -22.23 -12.72 17.83
CA GLN A 193 -22.90 -13.74 18.58
C GLN A 193 -23.94 -13.11 19.52
N ASP A 194 -25.17 -13.64 19.53
CA ASP A 194 -26.31 -13.19 20.33
C ASP A 194 -26.70 -11.70 20.11
N GLN A 195 -26.40 -11.12 18.95
CA GLN A 195 -26.75 -9.74 18.59
C GLN A 195 -27.43 -9.69 17.22
N ASP A 196 -28.25 -8.65 17.04
CA ASP A 196 -28.88 -8.36 15.75
C ASP A 196 -27.84 -7.94 14.69
N LYS A 197 -28.23 -8.07 13.42
CA LYS A 197 -27.43 -7.59 12.31
C LYS A 197 -27.30 -6.06 12.36
N ILE A 198 -26.07 -5.58 12.39
CA ILE A 198 -25.76 -4.16 12.37
C ILE A 198 -24.92 -3.81 11.14
N SER A 199 -24.92 -2.53 10.77
CA SER A 199 -24.08 -2.02 9.70
C SER A 199 -23.33 -0.76 10.16
N GLY A 200 -22.17 -0.55 9.56
CA GLY A 200 -21.37 0.62 9.86
C GLY A 200 -20.40 0.94 8.74
N GLN A 201 -19.84 2.14 8.83
CA GLN A 201 -18.90 2.67 7.87
C GLN A 201 -17.57 3.00 8.55
N SER A 202 -16.50 2.83 7.81
CA SER A 202 -15.16 3.30 8.21
C SER A 202 -14.59 4.16 7.09
N VAL A 203 -14.03 5.30 7.47
CA VAL A 203 -13.29 6.18 6.56
C VAL A 203 -11.84 6.18 7.00
N ARG A 204 -10.92 5.92 6.09
CA ARG A 204 -9.48 5.89 6.37
C ARG A 204 -8.76 6.85 5.43
N ILE A 205 -7.88 7.67 6.02
CA ILE A 205 -6.98 8.56 5.29
C ILE A 205 -5.56 8.14 5.65
N ARG A 206 -4.70 8.00 4.64
CA ARG A 206 -3.27 7.75 4.82
C ARG A 206 -2.48 8.80 4.06
N TYR A 207 -1.39 9.24 4.66
CA TYR A 207 -0.49 10.23 4.08
C TYR A 207 0.95 9.79 4.28
N SER A 208 1.78 9.95 3.27
CA SER A 208 3.21 9.64 3.31
C SER A 208 4.00 10.77 2.68
N LYS A 209 5.05 11.21 3.34
CA LYS A 209 5.98 12.22 2.83
C LYS A 209 7.41 11.95 3.27
N ASN A 210 8.37 12.23 2.39
CA ASN A 210 9.78 12.32 2.74
C ASN A 210 10.10 13.72 3.25
N LEU A 211 10.81 13.80 4.37
CA LEU A 211 11.23 15.02 5.02
C LEU A 211 12.77 15.07 5.07
N ASN A 212 13.38 15.15 3.88
CA ASN A 212 14.85 15.11 3.74
C ASN A 212 15.56 16.26 4.46
N ASP A 213 14.93 17.44 4.54
CA ASP A 213 15.50 18.66 5.13
C ASP A 213 15.83 18.49 6.63
N ILE A 214 15.15 17.59 7.32
CA ILE A 214 15.36 17.32 8.76
C ILE A 214 15.95 15.95 9.03
N GLY A 215 16.48 15.27 7.99
CA GLY A 215 17.08 13.94 8.12
C GLY A 215 16.06 12.81 8.35
N THR A 216 14.77 13.08 8.19
CA THR A 216 13.70 12.08 8.30
C THR A 216 13.38 11.54 6.93
N ASN A 217 13.56 10.25 6.72
CA ASN A 217 13.40 9.64 5.39
C ASN A 217 11.95 9.36 5.03
N ILE A 218 11.11 8.99 6.01
CA ILE A 218 9.69 8.67 5.77
C ILE A 218 8.88 9.10 6.98
N ALA A 219 7.76 9.76 6.71
CA ALA A 219 6.70 9.97 7.69
C ALA A 219 5.39 9.44 7.09
N ILE A 220 4.76 8.46 7.75
CA ILE A 220 3.46 7.92 7.37
C ILE A 220 2.49 8.24 8.51
N ALA A 221 1.41 8.92 8.17
CA ALA A 221 0.31 9.18 9.09
C ALA A 221 -0.96 8.52 8.57
N GLY A 222 -1.65 7.78 9.42
CA GLY A 222 -2.93 7.16 9.14
C GLY A 222 -3.98 7.61 10.14
N TYR A 223 -5.16 7.93 9.64
CA TYR A 223 -6.32 8.20 10.46
C TYR A 223 -7.50 7.37 9.97
N ARG A 224 -8.16 6.66 10.88
CA ARG A 224 -9.37 5.90 10.62
C ARG A 224 -10.46 6.36 11.57
N TYR A 225 -11.58 6.76 11.01
CA TYR A 225 -12.82 7.01 11.72
C TYR A 225 -13.83 5.90 11.43
N SER A 226 -14.47 5.36 12.44
CA SER A 226 -15.48 4.31 12.31
C SER A 226 -16.75 4.66 13.05
N THR A 227 -17.89 4.43 12.42
CA THR A 227 -19.21 4.58 13.07
C THR A 227 -19.41 3.48 14.12
N SER A 228 -20.37 3.67 15.03
CA SER A 228 -20.63 2.73 16.12
C SER A 228 -21.03 1.32 15.68
N GLY A 229 -21.57 1.17 14.45
CA GLY A 229 -21.96 -0.11 13.88
C GLY A 229 -20.87 -0.81 13.05
N PHE A 230 -19.72 -0.16 12.84
CA PHE A 230 -18.63 -0.76 12.08
C PHE A 230 -17.89 -1.80 12.92
N ASN A 231 -17.66 -2.97 12.34
CA ASN A 231 -16.81 -4.02 12.88
C ASN A 231 -15.92 -4.55 11.73
N THR A 232 -14.73 -5.04 12.07
CA THR A 232 -13.89 -5.80 11.14
C THR A 232 -14.32 -7.26 11.08
N LEU A 233 -13.84 -8.01 10.08
CA LEU A 233 -14.11 -9.45 9.99
C LEU A 233 -13.62 -10.18 11.27
N SER A 234 -12.41 -9.88 11.72
CA SER A 234 -11.85 -10.48 12.93
C SER A 234 -12.69 -10.14 14.17
N ASP A 235 -13.13 -8.87 14.34
CA ASP A 235 -13.97 -8.48 15.49
C ASP A 235 -15.27 -9.29 15.57
N VAL A 236 -15.84 -9.65 14.43
CA VAL A 236 -17.08 -10.42 14.39
C VAL A 236 -16.82 -11.88 14.65
N LEU A 237 -15.83 -12.49 13.96
CA LEU A 237 -15.55 -13.92 14.09
C LEU A 237 -15.04 -14.29 15.49
N GLU A 238 -14.25 -13.38 16.10
CA GLU A 238 -13.79 -13.56 17.48
C GLU A 238 -14.91 -13.57 18.53
N THR A 239 -16.14 -13.13 18.21
CA THR A 239 -17.29 -13.26 19.11
C THR A 239 -17.85 -14.70 19.14
N TYR A 240 -17.57 -15.52 18.14
CA TYR A 240 -18.02 -16.92 18.06
C TYR A 240 -17.00 -17.86 18.73
N ARG A 241 -16.74 -17.61 20.03
CA ARG A 241 -15.87 -18.39 20.92
C ARG A 241 -16.68 -19.11 21.96
N ASP A 242 -16.19 -20.26 22.45
CA ASP A 242 -16.79 -20.96 23.56
C ASP A 242 -16.83 -20.12 24.86
N ASP A 243 -15.85 -19.23 25.06
CA ASP A 243 -15.70 -18.38 26.26
C ASP A 243 -15.94 -16.88 25.99
N TYR A 244 -16.82 -16.54 25.07
CA TYR A 244 -17.07 -15.14 24.64
C TYR A 244 -17.40 -14.18 25.80
N LYS A 245 -17.96 -14.62 26.91
CA LYS A 245 -18.36 -13.78 28.06
C LYS A 245 -17.21 -12.98 28.69
N TYR A 246 -15.97 -13.36 28.43
CA TYR A 246 -14.77 -12.69 28.96
C TYR A 246 -14.09 -11.73 27.98
N TYR A 247 -14.51 -11.67 26.73
CA TYR A 247 -13.92 -10.81 25.69
C TYR A 247 -14.80 -9.59 25.40
N TYR A 248 -14.72 -8.58 26.25
CA TYR A 248 -15.22 -7.24 25.91
C TYR A 248 -14.13 -6.52 25.11
N SER A 249 -14.22 -6.52 23.79
CA SER A 249 -13.42 -5.65 22.93
C SER A 249 -14.04 -4.25 22.97
N ASP A 250 -13.36 -3.30 23.60
CA ASP A 250 -13.70 -1.88 23.52
C ASP A 250 -13.63 -1.46 22.04
N ARG A 251 -14.72 -0.87 21.55
CA ARG A 251 -14.82 -0.42 20.15
C ARG A 251 -13.93 0.78 19.93
N VAL A 252 -12.87 0.62 19.16
CA VAL A 252 -12.02 1.73 18.73
C VAL A 252 -12.73 2.48 17.61
N LYS A 253 -13.34 3.64 17.93
CA LYS A 253 -14.01 4.52 16.95
C LYS A 253 -13.01 5.30 16.11
N ASN A 254 -11.90 5.68 16.72
CA ASN A 254 -10.85 6.47 16.11
C ASN A 254 -9.51 5.76 16.29
N ARG A 255 -8.78 5.58 15.20
CA ARG A 255 -7.41 5.08 15.23
C ARG A 255 -6.52 6.04 14.50
N THR A 256 -5.49 6.53 15.15
CA THR A 256 -4.44 7.34 14.56
C THR A 256 -3.14 6.54 14.67
N GLU A 257 -2.44 6.44 13.57
CA GLU A 257 -1.15 5.75 13.48
C GLU A 257 -0.15 6.70 12.83
N ILE A 258 1.00 6.89 13.46
CA ILE A 258 2.10 7.69 12.92
C ILE A 258 3.35 6.85 12.99
N THR A 259 3.95 6.62 11.84
CA THR A 259 5.23 5.93 11.72
C THR A 259 6.25 6.91 11.17
N VAL A 260 7.35 7.11 11.89
CA VAL A 260 8.46 7.94 11.46
C VAL A 260 9.72 7.10 11.41
N SER A 261 10.34 7.03 10.24
CA SER A 261 11.63 6.38 10.04
C SER A 261 12.69 7.44 9.81
N GLN A 262 13.64 7.55 10.73
CA GLN A 262 14.74 8.51 10.65
C GLN A 262 16.08 7.77 10.59
N ARG A 263 16.93 8.13 9.62
CA ARG A 263 18.33 7.70 9.62
C ARG A 263 19.09 8.62 10.57
N LEU A 264 19.53 8.10 11.70
CA LEU A 264 20.51 8.76 12.57
C LEU A 264 21.84 8.72 11.84
N GLY A 265 22.34 9.89 11.44
CA GLY A 265 23.53 10.01 10.60
C GLY A 265 24.77 9.40 11.25
N ASP A 266 25.73 8.98 10.42
CA ASP A 266 27.05 8.46 10.75
C ASP A 266 27.94 9.52 11.44
N LYS A 267 27.57 9.95 12.64
CA LYS A 267 28.43 10.77 13.52
C LYS A 267 28.65 10.08 14.85
N LEU A 268 28.92 8.80 14.83
CA LEU A 268 29.55 8.05 15.92
C LEU A 268 30.60 7.14 15.29
N GLY A 269 31.68 7.75 14.87
CA GLY A 269 32.94 7.10 14.50
C GLY A 269 34.08 7.85 15.19
#